data_6d89fe49e9fba3b797f395a7fa2c0cf2
#
_entry.id   6d89fe49e9fba3b797f395a7fa2c0cf2
#
_cell.length_a   1.000
_cell.length_b   1.000
_cell.length_c   1.000
_cell.angle_alpha   90.00
_cell.angle_beta   90.00
_cell.angle_gamma   90.00
#
_symmetry.space_group_name_H-M   'P 1'
#
loop_
_entity.id
_entity.type
_entity.pdbx_description
1 polymer ?
#
loop_
_entity_poly.entity_id
_entity_poly.type
_entity_poly.pdbx_seq_one_letter_code
_entity_poly.pdbx_strand_id
1 'polypeptide(L)'
;MKESYYISNSCVIKNQKVFKNETLVFESNEADFNAFAKATYKNLQLEYPKFFKMDGLSKLAFLASEFLLSDKNEADNIALLFANKSASLDTDLKHQESIQDKDNFFPSPAIFVYTLANICIGEVSIRHRLKSESAFFCSENYQTEFMLNYANYLLQNQKADKVLCGWAEFLNDDY
;
A
#
# COMPACT_ATOMS: atom_id res chain seq x y z
N MET A 1 14.18 -26.34 -17.40
CA MET A 1 14.89 -25.79 -16.21
C MET A 1 13.84 -25.09 -15.36
N LYS A 2 13.80 -25.30 -14.04
CA LYS A 2 12.95 -24.48 -13.16
C LYS A 2 13.56 -23.08 -13.15
N GLU A 3 12.81 -22.08 -13.65
CA GLU A 3 13.23 -20.70 -13.48
C GLU A 3 13.20 -20.36 -11.99
N SER A 4 14.27 -19.77 -11.50
CA SER A 4 14.37 -19.28 -10.13
C SER A 4 14.13 -17.77 -10.10
N TYR A 5 13.23 -17.32 -9.24
CA TYR A 5 12.96 -15.91 -9.01
C TYR A 5 13.62 -15.46 -7.70
N TYR A 6 13.90 -14.18 -7.58
CA TYR A 6 14.55 -13.61 -6.41
C TYR A 6 13.87 -12.30 -6.00
N ILE A 7 14.02 -11.95 -4.74
CA ILE A 7 13.57 -10.65 -4.22
C ILE A 7 14.64 -9.61 -4.58
N SER A 8 14.29 -8.67 -5.43
CA SER A 8 15.22 -7.62 -5.87
C SER A 8 15.32 -6.46 -4.87
N ASN A 9 14.21 -6.07 -4.25
CA ASN A 9 14.16 -4.98 -3.29
C ASN A 9 13.12 -5.27 -2.21
N SER A 10 13.33 -4.66 -1.04
CA SER A 10 12.37 -4.66 0.07
C SER A 10 12.22 -3.26 0.68
N CYS A 11 11.03 -2.98 1.19
CA CYS A 11 10.74 -1.76 1.95
C CYS A 11 9.93 -2.12 3.20
N VAL A 12 10.36 -1.59 4.35
CA VAL A 12 9.63 -1.71 5.61
C VAL A 12 9.41 -0.31 6.17
N ILE A 13 8.14 0.02 6.41
CA ILE A 13 7.73 1.26 7.08
C ILE A 13 7.10 0.86 8.40
N LYS A 14 7.71 1.26 9.50
CA LYS A 14 7.24 0.97 10.86
C LYS A 14 7.82 1.93 11.87
N ASN A 15 7.03 2.34 12.86
CA ASN A 15 7.49 3.18 13.99
C ASN A 15 8.24 4.44 13.50
N GLN A 16 7.65 5.20 12.59
CA GLN A 16 8.20 6.42 11.97
C GLN A 16 9.56 6.23 11.30
N LYS A 17 9.86 5.02 10.85
CA LYS A 17 11.10 4.68 10.14
C LYS A 17 10.80 3.98 8.82
N VAL A 18 11.66 4.23 7.85
CA VAL A 18 11.64 3.56 6.55
C VAL A 18 12.97 2.87 6.32
N PHE A 19 12.90 1.58 6.07
CA PHE A 19 14.04 0.76 5.68
C PHE A 19 13.88 0.31 4.23
N LYS A 20 14.90 0.51 3.40
CA LYS A 20 15.00 -0.06 2.05
C LYS A 20 16.17 -1.04 2.03
N ASN A 21 15.90 -2.29 1.66
CA ASN A 21 16.92 -3.36 1.67
C ASN A 21 17.68 -3.40 3.02
N GLU A 22 16.92 -3.43 4.13
CA GLU A 22 17.43 -3.45 5.51
C GLU A 22 18.19 -2.19 5.97
N THR A 23 18.41 -1.23 5.07
CA THR A 23 19.09 0.04 5.39
C THR A 23 18.05 1.09 5.76
N LEU A 24 18.26 1.78 6.90
CA LEU A 24 17.44 2.93 7.28
C LEU A 24 17.67 4.08 6.29
N VAL A 25 16.63 4.47 5.57
CA VAL A 25 16.68 5.52 4.54
C VAL A 25 15.94 6.79 4.93
N PHE A 26 15.03 6.70 5.90
CA PHE A 26 14.33 7.85 6.46
C PHE A 26 13.82 7.54 7.86
N GLU A 27 13.86 8.53 8.75
CA GLU A 27 13.19 8.52 10.05
C GLU A 27 12.70 9.92 10.42
N SER A 28 11.67 10.01 11.22
CA SER A 28 11.19 11.27 11.78
C SER A 28 10.62 11.06 13.18
N ASN A 29 10.56 12.14 13.97
CA ASN A 29 10.01 12.13 15.33
C ASN A 29 8.60 12.75 15.36
N GLU A 30 7.81 12.54 14.31
CA GLU A 30 6.47 13.06 14.20
C GLU A 30 5.51 12.36 15.19
N ALA A 31 4.48 13.08 15.63
CA ALA A 31 3.60 12.57 16.69
C ALA A 31 2.64 11.46 16.19
N ASP A 32 2.26 11.51 14.92
CA ASP A 32 1.27 10.60 14.32
C ASP A 32 1.67 10.18 12.90
N PHE A 33 0.97 9.18 12.38
CA PHE A 33 1.21 8.67 11.03
C PHE A 33 1.01 9.73 9.93
N ASN A 34 0.01 10.61 10.06
CA ASN A 34 -0.24 11.61 9.00
C ASN A 34 0.91 12.61 8.89
N ALA A 35 1.47 13.03 10.01
CA ALA A 35 2.63 13.91 10.04
C ALA A 35 3.89 13.20 9.49
N PHE A 36 4.13 11.94 9.91
CA PHE A 36 5.19 11.10 9.36
C PHE A 36 5.04 10.90 7.85
N ALA A 37 3.84 10.57 7.37
CA ALA A 37 3.58 10.37 5.95
C ALA A 37 3.83 11.63 5.12
N LYS A 38 3.46 12.81 5.64
CA LYS A 38 3.78 14.10 5.00
C LYS A 38 5.28 14.40 4.97
N ALA A 39 6.00 14.08 6.07
CA ALA A 39 7.45 14.24 6.12
C ALA A 39 8.15 13.32 5.12
N THR A 40 7.72 12.04 5.05
CA THR A 40 8.23 11.06 4.08
C THR A 40 7.95 11.50 2.64
N TYR A 41 6.73 11.97 2.35
CA TYR A 41 6.35 12.50 1.04
C TYR A 41 7.26 13.67 0.60
N LYS A 42 7.56 14.60 1.51
CA LYS A 42 8.48 15.73 1.26
C LYS A 42 9.91 15.25 1.05
N ASN A 43 10.37 14.29 1.86
CA ASN A 43 11.72 13.73 1.73
C ASN A 43 11.93 13.07 0.36
N LEU A 44 10.90 12.40 -0.16
CA LEU A 44 10.91 11.80 -1.50
C LEU A 44 10.70 12.84 -2.63
N GLN A 45 10.49 14.11 -2.30
CA GLN A 45 10.24 15.21 -3.27
C GLN A 45 9.11 14.89 -4.25
N LEU A 46 8.04 14.27 -3.75
CA LEU A 46 6.94 13.82 -4.59
C LEU A 46 6.04 14.98 -5.03
N GLU A 47 5.55 14.90 -6.27
CA GLU A 47 4.55 15.80 -6.85
C GLU A 47 3.28 15.00 -7.19
N TYR A 48 2.45 14.70 -6.18
CA TYR A 48 1.20 13.97 -6.34
C TYR A 48 0.14 14.44 -5.34
N PRO A 49 -0.58 15.54 -5.62
CA PRO A 49 -1.52 16.17 -4.67
C PRO A 49 -2.63 15.23 -4.18
N LYS A 50 -3.00 14.20 -4.95
CA LYS A 50 -4.01 13.21 -4.56
C LYS A 50 -3.60 12.45 -3.28
N PHE A 51 -2.31 12.31 -3.00
CA PHE A 51 -1.78 11.70 -1.77
C PHE A 51 -2.42 12.25 -0.49
N PHE A 52 -2.65 13.56 -0.43
CA PHE A 52 -3.22 14.21 0.75
C PHE A 52 -4.71 13.90 0.98
N LYS A 53 -5.38 13.29 -0.01
CA LYS A 53 -6.78 12.86 0.08
C LYS A 53 -6.93 11.37 0.42
N MET A 54 -5.84 10.61 0.39
CA MET A 54 -5.83 9.18 0.71
C MET A 54 -6.06 8.95 2.20
N ASP A 55 -6.64 7.80 2.53
CA ASP A 55 -6.69 7.27 3.90
C ASP A 55 -5.31 6.76 4.38
N GLY A 56 -5.23 6.31 5.63
CA GLY A 56 -3.99 5.83 6.24
C GLY A 56 -3.40 4.62 5.50
N LEU A 57 -4.23 3.61 5.23
CA LEU A 57 -3.82 2.40 4.51
C LEU A 57 -3.25 2.73 3.11
N SER A 58 -3.97 3.57 2.36
CA SER A 58 -3.52 3.95 1.01
C SER A 58 -2.25 4.78 1.02
N LYS A 59 -2.07 5.69 2.00
CA LYS A 59 -0.81 6.44 2.18
C LYS A 59 0.35 5.52 2.50
N LEU A 60 0.15 4.53 3.38
CA LEU A 60 1.19 3.56 3.75
C LEU A 60 1.63 2.75 2.54
N ALA A 61 0.68 2.12 1.82
CA ALA A 61 0.95 1.34 0.63
C ALA A 61 1.60 2.18 -0.48
N PHE A 62 1.13 3.41 -0.68
CA PHE A 62 1.69 4.37 -1.65
C PHE A 62 3.16 4.69 -1.34
N LEU A 63 3.48 5.09 -0.11
CA LEU A 63 4.85 5.44 0.28
C LEU A 63 5.81 4.25 0.15
N ALA A 64 5.43 3.07 0.62
CA ALA A 64 6.24 1.86 0.46
C ALA A 64 6.51 1.56 -1.03
N SER A 65 5.49 1.74 -1.88
CA SER A 65 5.62 1.52 -3.33
C SER A 65 6.52 2.57 -4.00
N GLU A 66 6.49 3.83 -3.57
CA GLU A 66 7.40 4.87 -4.11
C GLU A 66 8.88 4.50 -3.87
N PHE A 67 9.23 3.96 -2.70
CA PHE A 67 10.60 3.50 -2.42
C PHE A 67 11.02 2.32 -3.31
N LEU A 68 10.08 1.50 -3.78
CA LEU A 68 10.36 0.28 -4.53
C LEU A 68 10.22 0.46 -6.04
N LEU A 69 9.38 1.39 -6.49
CA LEU A 69 9.03 1.56 -7.89
C LEU A 69 9.57 2.86 -8.52
N SER A 70 10.34 3.67 -7.77
CA SER A 70 10.93 4.92 -8.29
C SER A 70 11.76 4.71 -9.56
N ASP A 71 12.48 3.59 -9.63
CA ASP A 71 13.44 3.28 -10.70
C ASP A 71 12.87 2.26 -11.71
N LYS A 72 11.53 2.02 -11.70
CA LYS A 72 10.93 1.10 -12.66
C LYS A 72 11.00 1.64 -14.09
N ASN A 73 11.19 0.76 -15.06
CA ASN A 73 11.05 1.11 -16.47
C ASN A 73 9.56 1.25 -16.85
N GLU A 74 9.23 2.11 -17.81
CA GLU A 74 7.84 2.26 -18.28
C GLU A 74 7.29 0.98 -18.92
N ALA A 75 8.17 0.14 -19.46
CA ALA A 75 7.82 -1.14 -20.08
C ALA A 75 7.60 -2.27 -19.07
N ASP A 76 7.97 -2.09 -17.80
CA ASP A 76 7.84 -3.14 -16.78
C ASP A 76 6.36 -3.48 -16.54
N ASN A 77 6.00 -4.74 -16.78
CA ASN A 77 4.69 -5.28 -16.47
C ASN A 77 4.69 -5.80 -15.03
N ILE A 78 4.20 -4.98 -14.08
CA ILE A 78 4.29 -5.25 -12.64
C ILE A 78 2.91 -5.58 -12.09
N ALA A 79 2.74 -6.75 -11.49
CA ALA A 79 1.56 -7.15 -10.74
C ALA A 79 1.68 -6.71 -9.26
N LEU A 80 0.52 -6.49 -8.61
CA LEU A 80 0.42 -6.11 -7.20
C LEU A 80 -0.32 -7.19 -6.42
N LEU A 81 0.30 -7.74 -5.39
CA LEU A 81 -0.31 -8.70 -4.47
C LEU A 81 -0.16 -8.19 -3.04
N PHE A 82 -1.20 -7.58 -2.50
CA PHE A 82 -1.17 -7.03 -1.14
C PHE A 82 -2.12 -7.79 -0.22
N ALA A 83 -1.80 -7.78 1.06
CA ALA A 83 -2.65 -8.35 2.09
C ALA A 83 -2.59 -7.52 3.37
N ASN A 84 -3.61 -7.68 4.22
CA ASN A 84 -3.60 -7.22 5.60
C ASN A 84 -4.60 -8.03 6.45
N LYS A 85 -4.71 -7.68 7.74
CA LYS A 85 -5.68 -8.28 8.66
C LYS A 85 -6.96 -7.46 8.73
N SER A 86 -6.84 -6.16 8.87
CA SER A 86 -7.95 -5.27 9.23
C SER A 86 -8.76 -4.77 8.04
N ALA A 87 -8.44 -5.21 6.81
CA ALA A 87 -9.09 -4.68 5.60
C ALA A 87 -9.03 -3.14 5.59
N SER A 88 -10.18 -2.47 5.47
CA SER A 88 -10.35 -1.01 5.53
C SER A 88 -10.94 -0.54 6.85
N LEU A 89 -10.88 -1.31 7.93
CA LEU A 89 -11.61 -1.08 9.17
C LEU A 89 -11.38 0.32 9.76
N ASP A 90 -10.16 0.88 9.68
CA ASP A 90 -9.88 2.25 10.14
C ASP A 90 -10.78 3.28 9.44
N THR A 91 -10.93 3.15 8.14
CA THR A 91 -11.77 4.04 7.33
C THR A 91 -13.25 3.72 7.47
N ASP A 92 -13.62 2.45 7.64
CA ASP A 92 -15.00 2.02 7.89
C ASP A 92 -15.55 2.62 9.18
N LEU A 93 -14.75 2.65 10.25
CA LEU A 93 -15.11 3.28 11.52
C LEU A 93 -15.33 4.78 11.35
N LYS A 94 -14.44 5.49 10.65
CA LYS A 94 -14.58 6.92 10.33
C LYS A 94 -15.82 7.20 9.47
N HIS A 95 -16.12 6.31 8.53
CA HIS A 95 -17.34 6.43 7.73
C HIS A 95 -18.58 6.20 8.57
N GLN A 96 -18.59 5.18 9.44
CA GLN A 96 -19.66 4.90 10.37
C GLN A 96 -19.97 6.09 11.28
N GLU A 97 -18.94 6.74 11.83
CA GLU A 97 -19.10 7.97 12.64
C GLU A 97 -19.82 9.07 11.87
N SER A 98 -19.59 9.22 10.56
CA SER A 98 -20.21 10.26 9.73
C SER A 98 -21.69 10.02 9.42
N ILE A 99 -22.21 8.80 9.68
CA ILE A 99 -23.59 8.42 9.31
C ILE A 99 -24.43 7.87 10.47
N GLN A 100 -23.84 7.60 11.63
CA GLN A 100 -24.56 6.95 12.76
C GLN A 100 -25.51 7.88 13.51
N ASP A 101 -25.25 9.20 13.51
CA ASP A 101 -26.08 10.18 14.17
C ASP A 101 -27.11 10.73 13.17
N LYS A 102 -28.41 10.54 13.49
CA LYS A 102 -29.52 11.01 12.64
C LYS A 102 -29.64 12.53 12.59
N ASP A 103 -29.25 13.21 13.66
CA ASP A 103 -29.31 14.66 13.76
C ASP A 103 -28.07 15.33 13.19
N ASN A 104 -27.00 14.55 12.95
CA ASN A 104 -25.72 14.99 12.40
C ASN A 104 -25.24 14.04 11.31
N PHE A 105 -26.08 13.80 10.29
CA PHE A 105 -25.82 12.87 9.21
C PHE A 105 -25.10 13.55 8.05
N PHE A 106 -23.78 13.34 7.94
CA PHE A 106 -22.94 13.91 6.88
C PHE A 106 -22.06 12.84 6.20
N PRO A 107 -22.64 11.96 5.35
CA PRO A 107 -21.86 10.97 4.64
C PRO A 107 -20.84 11.64 3.73
N SER A 108 -19.58 11.26 3.89
CA SER A 108 -18.48 11.77 3.08
C SER A 108 -18.18 10.82 1.90
N PRO A 109 -18.48 11.20 0.65
CA PRO A 109 -18.11 10.39 -0.51
C PRO A 109 -16.59 10.15 -0.60
N ALA A 110 -15.80 11.10 -0.12
CA ALA A 110 -14.34 10.97 -0.11
C ALA A 110 -13.86 9.89 0.86
N ILE A 111 -14.49 9.75 2.04
CA ILE A 111 -14.19 8.66 2.99
C ILE A 111 -14.74 7.35 2.43
N PHE A 112 -15.97 7.35 1.91
CA PHE A 112 -16.61 6.14 1.39
C PHE A 112 -15.78 5.39 0.34
N VAL A 113 -15.08 6.09 -0.54
CA VAL A 113 -14.20 5.47 -1.54
C VAL A 113 -13.16 4.55 -0.89
N TYR A 114 -12.63 4.92 0.26
CA TYR A 114 -11.57 4.17 0.96
C TYR A 114 -12.10 3.11 1.94
N THR A 115 -13.41 2.85 1.98
CA THR A 115 -13.98 1.68 2.71
C THR A 115 -13.79 0.35 1.98
N LEU A 116 -13.05 0.35 0.89
CA LEU A 116 -12.65 -0.84 0.15
C LEU A 116 -11.13 -1.00 0.24
N ALA A 117 -10.66 -2.04 0.90
CA ALA A 117 -9.24 -2.27 1.15
C ALA A 117 -8.37 -2.30 -0.13
N ASN A 118 -8.91 -2.80 -1.24
CA ASN A 118 -8.21 -2.85 -2.53
C ASN A 118 -8.02 -1.47 -3.19
N ILE A 119 -8.60 -0.40 -2.68
CA ILE A 119 -8.36 0.96 -3.19
C ILE A 119 -6.89 1.35 -3.02
N CYS A 120 -6.22 0.90 -1.96
CA CYS A 120 -4.80 1.21 -1.75
C CYS A 120 -3.92 0.71 -2.91
N ILE A 121 -4.15 -0.51 -3.42
CA ILE A 121 -3.43 -1.01 -4.60
C ILE A 121 -3.89 -0.32 -5.90
N GLY A 122 -5.15 0.13 -5.95
CA GLY A 122 -5.66 0.98 -7.03
C GLY A 122 -4.92 2.32 -7.11
N GLU A 123 -4.68 2.98 -5.96
CA GLU A 123 -3.89 4.21 -5.89
C GLU A 123 -2.44 4.01 -6.37
N VAL A 124 -1.81 2.91 -5.95
CA VAL A 124 -0.46 2.53 -6.43
C VAL A 124 -0.47 2.29 -7.94
N SER A 125 -1.46 1.54 -8.45
CA SER A 125 -1.60 1.25 -9.88
C SER A 125 -1.75 2.52 -10.72
N ILE A 126 -2.58 3.46 -10.28
CA ILE A 126 -2.79 4.75 -10.95
C ILE A 126 -1.49 5.56 -10.95
N ARG A 127 -0.85 5.68 -9.80
CA ARG A 127 0.40 6.44 -9.63
C ARG A 127 1.50 5.95 -10.55
N HIS A 128 1.70 4.64 -10.59
CA HIS A 128 2.78 4.01 -11.34
C HIS A 128 2.35 3.52 -12.74
N ARG A 129 1.10 3.79 -13.16
CA ARG A 129 0.52 3.37 -14.45
C ARG A 129 0.62 1.86 -14.69
N LEU A 130 0.44 1.09 -13.62
CA LEU A 130 0.45 -0.38 -13.69
C LEU A 130 -0.87 -0.88 -14.29
N LYS A 131 -0.80 -1.83 -15.19
CA LYS A 131 -1.96 -2.38 -15.91
C LYS A 131 -2.06 -3.90 -15.78
N SER A 132 -1.14 -4.50 -15.02
CA SER A 132 -1.11 -5.93 -14.77
C SER A 132 -2.12 -6.32 -13.70
N GLU A 133 -2.15 -7.59 -13.38
CA GLU A 133 -3.03 -8.13 -12.34
C GLU A 133 -2.74 -7.50 -10.97
N SER A 134 -3.80 -7.21 -10.23
CA SER A 134 -3.69 -6.72 -8.85
C SER A 134 -4.73 -7.42 -7.98
N ALA A 135 -4.30 -7.89 -6.81
CA ALA A 135 -5.18 -8.54 -5.84
C ALA A 135 -4.85 -8.09 -4.41
N PHE A 136 -5.92 -7.94 -3.60
CA PHE A 136 -5.82 -7.63 -2.19
C PHE A 136 -6.48 -8.75 -1.39
N PHE A 137 -5.78 -9.26 -0.37
CA PHE A 137 -6.23 -10.36 0.46
C PHE A 137 -6.40 -9.93 1.92
N CYS A 138 -7.42 -10.46 2.58
CA CYS A 138 -7.60 -10.28 4.02
C CYS A 138 -7.34 -11.62 4.71
N SER A 139 -6.39 -11.64 5.65
CA SER A 139 -6.04 -12.84 6.41
C SER A 139 -5.42 -12.45 7.76
N GLU A 140 -5.52 -13.32 8.74
CA GLU A 140 -5.05 -13.01 10.09
C GLU A 140 -3.54 -12.76 10.18
N ASN A 141 -2.77 -13.41 9.30
CA ASN A 141 -1.32 -13.27 9.19
C ASN A 141 -0.92 -13.29 7.71
N TYR A 142 0.25 -12.74 7.39
CA TYR A 142 0.79 -12.80 6.04
C TYR A 142 1.04 -14.25 5.61
N GLN A 143 0.26 -14.69 4.62
CA GLN A 143 0.31 -16.05 4.10
C GLN A 143 1.44 -16.19 3.08
N THR A 144 2.68 -16.27 3.58
CA THR A 144 3.90 -16.23 2.74
C THR A 144 3.88 -17.25 1.62
N GLU A 145 3.52 -18.50 1.93
CA GLU A 145 3.49 -19.58 0.92
C GLU A 145 2.45 -19.30 -0.17
N PHE A 146 1.25 -18.87 0.21
CA PHE A 146 0.19 -18.51 -0.74
C PHE A 146 0.63 -17.34 -1.63
N MET A 147 1.18 -16.28 -1.05
CA MET A 147 1.62 -15.09 -1.78
C MET A 147 2.76 -15.41 -2.75
N LEU A 148 3.74 -16.22 -2.34
CA LEU A 148 4.83 -16.67 -3.19
C LEU A 148 4.34 -17.59 -4.32
N ASN A 149 3.43 -18.50 -4.03
CA ASN A 149 2.86 -19.39 -5.05
C ASN A 149 2.09 -18.58 -6.11
N TYR A 150 1.32 -17.57 -5.68
CA TYR A 150 0.60 -16.72 -6.61
C TYR A 150 1.55 -15.83 -7.44
N ALA A 151 2.55 -15.23 -6.81
CA ALA A 151 3.58 -14.47 -7.53
C ALA A 151 4.31 -15.35 -8.57
N ASN A 152 4.72 -16.55 -8.18
CA ASN A 152 5.34 -17.52 -9.10
C ASN A 152 4.42 -17.90 -10.26
N TYR A 153 3.13 -18.10 -9.99
CA TYR A 153 2.15 -18.38 -11.04
C TYR A 153 2.08 -17.24 -12.07
N LEU A 154 2.06 -15.97 -11.61
CA LEU A 154 2.03 -14.82 -12.51
C LEU A 154 3.30 -14.70 -13.37
N LEU A 155 4.45 -14.91 -12.75
CA LEU A 155 5.74 -14.85 -13.44
C LEU A 155 5.91 -16.00 -14.45
N GLN A 156 5.65 -17.24 -14.04
CA GLN A 156 5.79 -18.43 -14.90
C GLN A 156 4.84 -18.44 -16.09
N ASN A 157 3.66 -17.87 -15.95
CA ASN A 157 2.66 -17.76 -17.03
C ASN A 157 2.79 -16.44 -17.81
N GLN A 158 3.88 -15.69 -17.62
CA GLN A 158 4.14 -14.43 -18.32
C GLN A 158 2.99 -13.40 -18.18
N LYS A 159 2.28 -13.45 -17.05
CA LYS A 159 1.24 -12.49 -16.70
C LYS A 159 1.84 -11.18 -16.17
N ALA A 160 3.03 -11.28 -15.59
CA ALA A 160 3.83 -10.15 -15.12
C ALA A 160 5.32 -10.45 -15.25
N ASP A 161 6.14 -9.41 -15.41
CA ASP A 161 7.60 -9.51 -15.39
C ASP A 161 8.17 -9.41 -13.97
N LYS A 162 7.43 -8.68 -13.12
CA LYS A 162 7.74 -8.46 -11.70
C LYS A 162 6.45 -8.51 -10.89
N VAL A 163 6.56 -8.86 -9.62
CA VAL A 163 5.43 -8.85 -8.69
C VAL A 163 5.84 -8.07 -7.44
N LEU A 164 5.08 -7.05 -7.09
CA LEU A 164 5.20 -6.36 -5.81
C LEU A 164 4.24 -7.02 -4.81
N CYS A 165 4.81 -7.76 -3.88
CA CYS A 165 4.07 -8.37 -2.77
C CYS A 165 4.22 -7.50 -1.52
N GLY A 166 3.13 -7.28 -0.76
CA GLY A 166 3.17 -6.48 0.44
C GLY A 166 2.16 -6.89 1.52
N TRP A 167 2.52 -6.58 2.76
CA TRP A 167 1.61 -6.53 3.90
C TRP A 167 1.48 -5.06 4.30
N ALA A 168 0.29 -4.51 4.14
CA ALA A 168 0.00 -3.12 4.50
C ALA A 168 -1.12 -3.10 5.55
N GLU A 169 -0.75 -3.05 6.81
CA GLU A 169 -1.67 -2.96 7.94
C GLU A 169 -1.76 -1.52 8.43
N PHE A 170 -2.98 -1.05 8.67
CA PHE A 170 -3.21 0.27 9.24
C PHE A 170 -4.52 0.28 10.06
N LEU A 171 -4.40 0.51 11.35
CA LEU A 171 -5.55 0.65 12.24
C LEU A 171 -5.19 1.54 13.43
N ASN A 172 -5.91 2.66 13.62
CA ASN A 172 -5.69 3.60 14.74
C ASN A 172 -4.22 4.03 14.89
N ASP A 173 -3.59 4.47 13.79
CA ASP A 173 -2.18 4.86 13.70
C ASP A 173 -1.15 3.75 13.99
N ASP A 174 -1.57 2.49 14.19
CA ASP A 174 -0.68 1.33 14.24
C ASP A 174 -0.45 0.80 12.80
N TYR A 175 0.85 0.64 12.43
CA TYR A 175 1.28 0.25 11.09
C TYR A 175 2.66 -0.40 11.05
#